data_019003055b5297284bd11ff441bb51f4
#
_entry.id   019003055b5297284bd11ff441bb51f4
#
_cell.length_a   1.000
_cell.length_b   1.000
_cell.length_c   1.000
_cell.angle_alpha   90.00
_cell.angle_beta   90.00
_cell.angle_gamma   90.00
#
_symmetry.space_group_name_H-M   'P 1'
#
loop_
_entity.id
_entity.type
_entity.pdbx_description
1 polymer ?
#
loop_
_entity_poly.entity_id
_entity_poly.type
_entity_poly.pdbx_seq_one_letter_code
_entity_poly.pdbx_strand_id
1 'polypeptide(L)'
;LPTFLGSIMAEEGVMDDIGMISESGSVGGVPGGGPDFGCHWNVEWSADQCEHFDWFDGTGLDFGVFGLSEAQEDGSINTSFLNGVTLGVGGFANIAAGCNVSLFIGTFTAKGLEEKIENGKLVIEKEGELKKFVKKSLQLTFDANLAVKNNKKLLYITERCVIARDERGMVLEEVAPGVDIQKDILDQMEFAPIIPEGGPKLMPAEIFEEVWGNGGLKAVWDAKEAK
;
A
#
# COMPACT_ATOMS: atom_id res chain seq x y z
N LEU A 1 5.27 -2.67 6.40
CA LEU A 1 3.98 -3.33 6.18
C LEU A 1 3.96 -4.14 4.88
N PRO A 2 4.41 -3.64 3.70
CA PRO A 2 4.40 -4.42 2.47
C PRO A 2 5.13 -5.78 2.56
N THR A 3 6.16 -5.85 3.39
CA THR A 3 6.99 -7.05 3.57
C THR A 3 6.27 -8.26 4.16
N PHE A 4 5.09 -8.08 4.76
CA PHE A 4 4.29 -9.18 5.31
C PHE A 4 3.27 -9.75 4.33
N LEU A 5 3.08 -9.08 3.17
CA LEU A 5 2.07 -9.51 2.19
C LEU A 5 2.30 -10.95 1.74
N GLY A 6 3.53 -11.32 1.42
CA GLY A 6 3.85 -12.68 0.96
C GLY A 6 3.51 -13.75 2.01
N SER A 7 3.81 -13.49 3.28
CA SER A 7 3.46 -14.43 4.37
C SER A 7 1.96 -14.59 4.52
N ILE A 8 1.21 -13.47 4.50
CA ILE A 8 -0.25 -13.48 4.57
C ILE A 8 -0.85 -14.27 3.40
N MET A 9 -0.39 -14.03 2.18
CA MET A 9 -0.87 -14.73 0.99
C MET A 9 -0.56 -16.23 1.04
N ALA A 10 0.61 -16.61 1.58
CA ALA A 10 0.97 -18.02 1.77
C ALA A 10 0.09 -18.69 2.83
N GLU A 11 -0.16 -18.04 3.97
CA GLU A 11 -1.04 -18.52 5.02
C GLU A 11 -2.49 -18.67 4.54
N GLU A 12 -2.94 -17.75 3.70
CA GLU A 12 -4.29 -17.75 3.11
C GLU A 12 -4.42 -18.65 1.86
N GLY A 13 -3.34 -19.27 1.39
CA GLY A 13 -3.35 -20.24 0.30
C GLY A 13 -3.62 -19.67 -1.09
N VAL A 14 -3.22 -18.41 -1.34
CA VAL A 14 -3.38 -17.71 -2.64
C VAL A 14 -2.05 -17.41 -3.34
N MET A 15 -0.93 -17.93 -2.83
CA MET A 15 0.40 -17.66 -3.40
C MET A 15 0.60 -18.21 -4.81
N ASP A 16 -0.02 -19.34 -5.12
CA ASP A 16 0.16 -19.99 -6.42
C ASP A 16 -0.54 -19.22 -7.56
N ASP A 17 -1.45 -18.32 -7.22
CA ASP A 17 -2.22 -17.53 -8.18
C ASP A 17 -1.54 -16.17 -8.51
N ILE A 18 -0.45 -15.82 -7.80
CA ILE A 18 0.21 -14.52 -7.93
C ILE A 18 1.74 -14.71 -8.06
N GLY A 19 2.30 -14.25 -9.17
CA GLY A 19 3.75 -14.19 -9.35
C GLY A 19 4.36 -13.06 -8.53
N MET A 20 4.96 -13.39 -7.37
CA MET A 20 5.64 -12.41 -6.52
C MET A 20 7.08 -12.17 -6.99
N ILE A 21 7.48 -10.90 -7.00
CA ILE A 21 8.80 -10.46 -7.44
C ILE A 21 9.32 -9.44 -6.44
N SER A 22 10.59 -9.55 -6.06
CA SER A 22 11.27 -8.52 -5.27
C SER A 22 12.33 -7.79 -6.09
N GLU A 23 12.58 -6.53 -5.77
CA GLU A 23 13.58 -5.70 -6.46
C GLU A 23 15.01 -6.27 -6.41
N SER A 24 15.29 -7.17 -5.47
CA SER A 24 16.59 -7.82 -5.31
C SER A 24 16.90 -8.88 -6.35
N GLY A 25 15.92 -9.24 -7.22
CA GLY A 25 16.10 -10.20 -8.31
C GLY A 25 15.48 -11.57 -8.07
N SER A 26 14.75 -11.78 -6.98
CA SER A 26 14.04 -13.03 -6.70
C SER A 26 12.65 -13.03 -7.34
N VAL A 27 12.28 -14.12 -8.02
CA VAL A 27 10.99 -14.32 -8.69
C VAL A 27 10.36 -15.62 -8.21
N GLY A 28 9.06 -15.57 -7.95
CA GLY A 28 8.29 -16.70 -7.44
C GLY A 28 8.56 -16.99 -5.97
N GLY A 29 7.86 -17.98 -5.44
CA GLY A 29 7.93 -18.38 -4.04
C GLY A 29 7.36 -17.32 -3.09
N VAL A 30 7.72 -17.43 -1.82
CA VAL A 30 7.21 -16.57 -0.74
C VAL A 30 8.24 -15.52 -0.37
N PRO A 31 7.97 -14.22 -0.58
CA PRO A 31 8.87 -13.15 -0.14
C PRO A 31 9.07 -13.11 1.37
N GLY A 32 10.31 -12.95 1.80
CA GLY A 32 10.65 -12.76 3.20
C GLY A 32 10.24 -11.40 3.75
N GLY A 33 9.86 -11.38 5.01
CA GLY A 33 9.50 -10.16 5.74
C GLY A 33 10.61 -9.69 6.70
N GLY A 34 10.55 -8.43 7.12
CA GLY A 34 11.47 -7.88 8.11
C GLY A 34 12.94 -7.98 7.69
N PRO A 35 13.80 -8.65 8.48
CA PRO A 35 15.23 -8.79 8.16
C PRO A 35 15.53 -9.59 6.89
N ASP A 36 14.60 -10.44 6.47
CA ASP A 36 14.74 -11.29 5.29
C ASP A 36 14.15 -10.64 4.02
N PHE A 37 13.83 -9.35 4.09
CA PHE A 37 13.33 -8.59 2.94
C PHE A 37 14.29 -8.69 1.75
N GLY A 38 13.74 -9.03 0.57
CA GLY A 38 14.50 -9.25 -0.65
C GLY A 38 14.91 -10.71 -0.91
N CYS A 39 14.79 -11.58 0.10
CA CYS A 39 14.94 -13.03 -0.06
C CYS A 39 13.57 -13.67 -0.28
N HIS A 40 13.51 -14.76 -1.02
CA HIS A 40 12.30 -15.57 -1.17
C HIS A 40 12.58 -17.03 -0.80
N TRP A 41 11.62 -17.70 -0.21
CA TRP A 41 11.61 -19.15 -0.08
C TRP A 41 11.00 -19.78 -1.32
N ASN A 42 11.55 -20.90 -1.78
CA ASN A 42 11.12 -21.62 -2.97
C ASN A 42 11.12 -20.75 -4.23
N VAL A 43 12.23 -20.02 -4.44
CA VAL A 43 12.45 -19.18 -5.62
C VAL A 43 12.32 -20.02 -6.89
N GLU A 44 11.59 -19.58 -7.88
CA GLU A 44 11.49 -20.19 -9.19
C GLU A 44 12.73 -19.87 -10.03
N TRP A 45 13.16 -18.61 -10.00
CA TRP A 45 14.43 -18.18 -10.57
C TRP A 45 14.90 -16.86 -9.93
N SER A 46 16.16 -16.52 -10.17
CA SER A 46 16.73 -15.25 -9.72
C SER A 46 17.68 -14.70 -10.78
N ALA A 47 17.77 -13.38 -10.85
CA ALA A 47 18.66 -12.64 -11.73
C ALA A 47 19.47 -11.63 -10.94
N ASP A 48 20.53 -11.10 -11.53
CA ASP A 48 21.19 -9.92 -11.00
C ASP A 48 20.22 -8.72 -11.02
N GLN A 49 20.36 -7.84 -10.04
CA GLN A 49 19.45 -6.70 -9.89
C GLN A 49 19.36 -5.84 -11.17
N CYS A 50 20.45 -5.63 -11.87
CA CYS A 50 20.44 -4.85 -13.12
C CYS A 50 19.57 -5.50 -14.21
N GLU A 51 19.75 -6.81 -14.45
CA GLU A 51 18.95 -7.56 -15.43
C GLU A 51 17.46 -7.58 -15.04
N HIS A 52 17.20 -7.63 -13.74
CA HIS A 52 15.84 -7.63 -13.21
C HIS A 52 15.14 -6.30 -13.46
N PHE A 53 15.86 -5.18 -13.32
CA PHE A 53 15.32 -3.85 -13.61
C PHE A 53 15.09 -3.64 -15.11
N ASP A 54 15.94 -4.18 -15.98
CA ASP A 54 15.70 -4.18 -17.44
C ASP A 54 14.37 -4.87 -17.77
N TRP A 55 14.05 -5.94 -17.04
CA TRP A 55 12.77 -6.62 -17.18
C TRP A 55 11.59 -5.76 -16.68
N PHE A 56 11.69 -5.12 -15.51
CA PHE A 56 10.66 -4.20 -15.02
C PHE A 56 10.39 -3.06 -15.99
N ASP A 57 11.44 -2.46 -16.55
CA ASP A 57 11.33 -1.35 -17.48
C ASP A 57 10.81 -1.80 -18.85
N GLY A 58 11.03 -3.05 -19.22
CA GLY A 58 10.62 -3.64 -20.51
C GLY A 58 9.18 -4.16 -20.51
N THR A 59 8.88 -5.15 -19.68
CA THR A 59 7.58 -5.82 -19.66
C THR A 59 6.56 -5.14 -18.76
N GLY A 60 7.02 -4.40 -17.75
CA GLY A 60 6.19 -3.81 -16.70
C GLY A 60 5.63 -4.85 -15.72
N LEU A 61 4.82 -4.36 -14.80
CA LEU A 61 4.17 -5.14 -13.75
C LEU A 61 2.68 -4.83 -13.71
N ASP A 62 1.85 -5.82 -13.39
CA ASP A 62 0.41 -5.59 -13.18
C ASP A 62 0.19 -4.66 -12.00
N PHE A 63 0.87 -4.92 -10.88
CA PHE A 63 0.83 -4.05 -9.71
C PHE A 63 2.16 -4.03 -8.95
N GLY A 64 2.41 -2.95 -8.24
CA GLY A 64 3.53 -2.81 -7.32
C GLY A 64 3.03 -2.43 -5.93
N VAL A 65 3.69 -2.96 -4.90
CA VAL A 65 3.37 -2.71 -3.49
C VAL A 65 4.53 -1.98 -2.83
N PHE A 66 4.28 -0.77 -2.33
CA PHE A 66 5.28 0.14 -1.82
C PHE A 66 4.97 0.58 -0.39
N GLY A 67 6.01 0.89 0.38
CA GLY A 67 5.85 1.54 1.66
C GLY A 67 5.32 2.98 1.51
N LEU A 68 4.23 3.31 2.21
CA LEU A 68 3.72 4.67 2.28
C LEU A 68 4.54 5.47 3.30
N SER A 69 5.33 6.42 2.81
CA SER A 69 6.12 7.34 3.63
C SER A 69 5.43 8.69 3.79
N GLU A 70 5.49 9.55 2.78
CA GLU A 70 4.74 10.81 2.70
C GLU A 70 3.96 10.86 1.39
N ALA A 71 2.66 11.15 1.46
CA ALA A 71 1.79 11.43 0.32
C ALA A 71 1.37 12.90 0.31
N GLN A 72 1.56 13.59 -0.80
CA GLN A 72 1.18 14.99 -0.98
C GLN A 72 -0.30 15.13 -1.34
N GLU A 73 -0.81 16.36 -1.29
CA GLU A 73 -2.19 16.71 -1.65
C GLU A 73 -2.56 16.26 -3.08
N ASP A 74 -1.60 16.28 -4.01
CA ASP A 74 -1.79 15.80 -5.37
C ASP A 74 -1.59 14.28 -5.55
N GLY A 75 -1.32 13.56 -4.45
CA GLY A 75 -1.04 12.12 -4.42
C GLY A 75 0.43 11.76 -4.68
N SER A 76 1.28 12.71 -5.02
CA SER A 76 2.70 12.44 -5.24
C SER A 76 3.38 11.94 -3.97
N ILE A 77 4.37 11.07 -4.11
CA ILE A 77 5.06 10.41 -2.99
C ILE A 77 6.48 10.93 -2.81
N ASN A 78 6.86 11.15 -1.56
CA ASN A 78 8.22 11.27 -1.12
C ASN A 78 8.59 10.10 -0.22
N THR A 79 9.63 9.37 -0.59
CA THR A 79 10.23 8.30 0.23
C THR A 79 11.76 8.43 0.31
N SER A 80 12.34 9.35 -0.42
CA SER A 80 13.79 9.49 -0.57
C SER A 80 14.43 10.45 0.43
N PHE A 81 13.64 11.36 1.02
CA PHE A 81 14.13 12.33 2.00
C PHE A 81 13.09 12.53 3.10
N LEU A 82 13.34 11.96 4.28
CA LEU A 82 12.41 11.99 5.41
C LEU A 82 13.12 12.49 6.68
N ASN A 83 12.47 13.39 7.41
CA ASN A 83 12.98 13.91 8.69
C ASN A 83 14.42 14.46 8.63
N GLY A 84 14.79 15.09 7.51
CA GLY A 84 16.14 15.65 7.33
C GLY A 84 17.21 14.62 6.91
N VAL A 85 16.81 13.37 6.64
CA VAL A 85 17.73 12.30 6.24
C VAL A 85 17.46 11.87 4.80
N THR A 86 18.50 11.81 4.00
CA THR A 86 18.46 11.22 2.65
C THR A 86 18.51 9.69 2.77
N LEU A 87 17.43 9.02 2.38
CA LEU A 87 17.31 7.56 2.40
C LEU A 87 17.66 6.93 1.05
N GLY A 88 17.54 7.70 -0.03
CA GLY A 88 17.64 7.20 -1.39
C GLY A 88 16.32 6.62 -1.90
N VAL A 89 16.26 6.31 -3.18
CA VAL A 89 15.04 5.85 -3.86
C VAL A 89 14.97 4.33 -3.98
N GLY A 90 16.10 3.64 -4.00
CA GLY A 90 16.14 2.22 -4.35
C GLY A 90 15.44 1.96 -5.70
N GLY A 91 14.73 0.87 -5.80
CA GLY A 91 13.93 0.52 -6.97
C GLY A 91 12.55 1.20 -7.06
N PHE A 92 12.18 2.00 -6.06
CA PHE A 92 10.84 2.56 -5.96
C PHE A 92 10.40 3.31 -7.22
N ALA A 93 11.23 4.21 -7.74
CA ALA A 93 10.86 5.07 -8.86
C ALA A 93 10.62 4.25 -10.15
N ASN A 94 11.52 3.33 -10.48
CA ASN A 94 11.40 2.47 -11.67
C ASN A 94 10.18 1.54 -11.56
N ILE A 95 10.06 0.82 -10.45
CA ILE A 95 8.97 -0.14 -10.26
C ILE A 95 7.62 0.57 -10.29
N ALA A 96 7.47 1.68 -9.56
CA ALA A 96 6.23 2.46 -9.56
C ALA A 96 5.91 3.07 -10.94
N ALA A 97 6.92 3.46 -11.71
CA ALA A 97 6.73 3.90 -13.09
C ALA A 97 6.34 2.74 -14.02
N GLY A 98 6.82 1.52 -13.78
CA GLY A 98 6.52 0.32 -14.56
C GLY A 98 5.15 -0.32 -14.27
N CYS A 99 4.57 -0.13 -13.08
CA CYS A 99 3.32 -0.76 -12.67
C CYS A 99 2.08 -0.12 -13.31
N ASN A 100 1.06 -0.94 -13.60
CA ASN A 100 -0.27 -0.45 -13.97
C ASN A 100 -1.07 0.02 -12.76
N VAL A 101 -0.88 -0.65 -11.62
CA VAL A 101 -1.48 -0.31 -10.33
C VAL A 101 -0.37 -0.14 -9.30
N SER A 102 -0.33 0.99 -8.60
CA SER A 102 0.58 1.21 -7.48
C SER A 102 -0.19 1.26 -6.16
N LEU A 103 0.20 0.38 -5.23
CA LEU A 103 -0.39 0.24 -3.90
C LEU A 103 0.62 0.79 -2.88
N PHE A 104 0.34 1.95 -2.31
CA PHE A 104 1.15 2.54 -1.25
C PHE A 104 0.57 2.16 0.10
N ILE A 105 1.26 1.28 0.85
CA ILE A 105 0.74 0.67 2.08
C ILE A 105 1.55 1.14 3.28
N GLY A 106 0.87 1.59 4.33
CA GLY A 106 1.51 2.03 5.56
C GLY A 106 0.49 2.42 6.63
N THR A 107 0.96 2.79 7.81
CA THR A 107 0.11 3.41 8.82
C THR A 107 -0.28 4.82 8.39
N PHE A 108 -1.42 5.32 8.87
CA PHE A 108 -1.92 6.66 8.51
C PHE A 108 -1.03 7.79 9.07
N THR A 109 -0.64 7.64 10.32
CA THR A 109 0.37 8.48 10.97
C THR A 109 1.56 7.64 11.42
N ALA A 110 2.63 8.26 11.87
CA ALA A 110 3.84 7.57 12.31
C ALA A 110 4.35 8.12 13.64
N LYS A 111 5.32 7.41 14.23
CA LYS A 111 6.00 7.76 15.47
C LYS A 111 5.05 7.79 16.68
N GLY A 112 4.89 6.63 17.29
CA GLY A 112 4.13 6.44 18.51
C GLY A 112 2.64 6.22 18.32
N LEU A 113 2.19 5.86 17.11
CA LEU A 113 0.84 5.37 16.86
C LEU A 113 0.63 4.06 17.64
N GLU A 114 -0.44 4.01 18.40
CA GLU A 114 -0.89 2.81 19.13
C GLU A 114 -2.35 2.54 18.76
N GLU A 115 -2.61 1.35 18.27
CA GLU A 115 -3.91 0.95 17.75
C GLU A 115 -4.19 -0.51 18.06
N LYS A 116 -5.46 -0.86 18.11
CA LYS A 116 -5.92 -2.25 18.28
C LYS A 116 -7.22 -2.50 17.55
N ILE A 117 -7.51 -3.77 17.32
CA ILE A 117 -8.83 -4.21 16.89
C ILE A 117 -9.61 -4.66 18.15
N GLU A 118 -10.80 -4.12 18.31
CA GLU A 118 -11.69 -4.48 19.42
C GLU A 118 -13.14 -4.59 18.91
N ASN A 119 -13.73 -5.77 19.09
CA ASN A 119 -15.10 -6.07 18.64
C ASN A 119 -15.35 -5.78 17.15
N GLY A 120 -14.41 -6.16 16.29
CA GLY A 120 -14.50 -5.97 14.83
C GLY A 120 -14.32 -4.50 14.37
N LYS A 121 -13.73 -3.66 15.23
CA LYS A 121 -13.51 -2.22 14.96
C LYS A 121 -12.07 -1.83 15.22
N LEU A 122 -11.56 -0.93 14.41
CA LEU A 122 -10.31 -0.25 14.70
C LEU A 122 -10.51 0.75 15.83
N VAL A 123 -9.63 0.70 16.83
CA VAL A 123 -9.55 1.66 17.93
C VAL A 123 -8.16 2.27 17.94
N ILE A 124 -8.10 3.59 17.82
CA ILE A 124 -6.86 4.36 17.92
C ILE A 124 -6.71 4.78 19.37
N GLU A 125 -5.76 4.15 20.08
CA GLU A 125 -5.50 4.45 21.49
C GLU A 125 -4.62 5.68 21.65
N LYS A 126 -3.67 5.84 20.73
CA LYS A 126 -2.77 6.99 20.70
C LYS A 126 -2.41 7.35 19.27
N GLU A 127 -2.55 8.63 18.94
CA GLU A 127 -2.19 9.15 17.62
C GLU A 127 -0.69 9.26 17.44
N GLY A 128 -0.22 9.00 16.21
CA GLY A 128 1.17 9.21 15.85
C GLY A 128 1.53 10.70 15.76
N GLU A 129 2.76 11.04 16.12
CA GLU A 129 3.25 12.43 16.13
C GLU A 129 3.48 12.99 14.71
N LEU A 130 3.68 12.12 13.71
CA LEU A 130 4.04 12.50 12.34
C LEU A 130 2.88 12.22 11.38
N LYS A 131 2.39 13.28 10.74
CA LYS A 131 1.44 13.20 9.64
C LYS A 131 2.17 12.73 8.38
N LYS A 132 1.57 11.80 7.65
CA LYS A 132 2.11 11.27 6.40
C LYS A 132 1.39 11.81 5.17
N PHE A 133 0.16 12.27 5.33
CA PHE A 133 -0.60 12.97 4.29
C PHE A 133 -0.38 14.47 4.45
N VAL A 134 0.58 15.00 3.70
CA VAL A 134 1.08 16.37 3.82
C VAL A 134 0.68 17.23 2.63
N LYS A 135 0.54 18.52 2.84
CA LYS A 135 0.19 19.43 1.75
C LYS A 135 1.27 19.48 0.67
N LYS A 136 2.54 19.45 1.09
CA LYS A 136 3.69 19.42 0.19
C LYS A 136 4.90 18.84 0.93
N SER A 137 5.56 17.87 0.33
CA SER A 137 6.82 17.32 0.83
C SER A 137 8.03 18.11 0.31
N LEU A 138 9.18 17.92 0.95
CA LEU A 138 10.43 18.58 0.58
C LEU A 138 11.02 18.01 -0.71
N GLN A 139 10.69 16.79 -1.06
CA GLN A 139 11.20 16.09 -2.24
C GLN A 139 10.11 15.26 -2.92
N LEU A 140 10.25 15.07 -4.22
CA LEU A 140 9.39 14.26 -5.06
C LEU A 140 10.13 12.99 -5.46
N THR A 141 9.60 11.83 -5.09
CA THR A 141 10.12 10.53 -5.54
C THR A 141 9.26 9.94 -6.66
N PHE A 142 7.95 10.14 -6.59
CA PHE A 142 6.97 9.64 -7.58
C PHE A 142 5.92 10.72 -7.86
N ASP A 143 5.71 11.02 -9.14
CA ASP A 143 4.75 12.02 -9.61
C ASP A 143 3.41 11.34 -9.93
N ALA A 144 2.42 11.55 -9.06
CA ALA A 144 1.09 11.00 -9.24
C ALA A 144 0.34 11.62 -10.43
N ASN A 145 0.59 12.88 -10.76
CA ASN A 145 -0.07 13.54 -11.89
C ASN A 145 0.37 12.91 -13.22
N LEU A 146 1.67 12.60 -13.34
CA LEU A 146 2.19 11.88 -14.50
C LEU A 146 1.64 10.46 -14.58
N ALA A 147 1.51 9.76 -13.45
CA ALA A 147 0.98 8.41 -13.39
C ALA A 147 -0.51 8.38 -13.82
N VAL A 148 -1.34 9.28 -13.30
CA VAL A 148 -2.76 9.40 -13.68
C VAL A 148 -2.91 9.75 -15.16
N LYS A 149 -2.09 10.68 -15.68
CA LYS A 149 -2.06 11.00 -17.12
C LYS A 149 -1.76 9.78 -17.99
N ASN A 150 -0.99 8.83 -17.47
CA ASN A 150 -0.67 7.56 -18.13
C ASN A 150 -1.66 6.43 -17.80
N ASN A 151 -2.87 6.76 -17.30
CA ASN A 151 -3.94 5.83 -16.94
C ASN A 151 -3.56 4.80 -15.86
N LYS A 152 -2.61 5.11 -14.99
CA LYS A 152 -2.22 4.25 -13.88
C LYS A 152 -3.19 4.42 -12.72
N LYS A 153 -3.46 3.35 -11.99
CA LYS A 153 -4.25 3.37 -10.75
C LYS A 153 -3.34 3.51 -9.55
N LEU A 154 -3.69 4.41 -8.65
CA LEU A 154 -2.93 4.67 -7.43
C LEU A 154 -3.87 4.52 -6.22
N LEU A 155 -3.48 3.66 -5.28
CA LEU A 155 -4.19 3.45 -4.02
C LEU A 155 -3.25 3.66 -2.84
N TYR A 156 -3.72 4.38 -1.85
CA TYR A 156 -3.04 4.63 -0.56
C TYR A 156 -3.84 3.90 0.50
N ILE A 157 -3.26 2.82 1.02
CA ILE A 157 -3.94 1.87 1.90
C ILE A 157 -3.33 1.96 3.28
N THR A 158 -4.18 2.28 4.25
CA THR A 158 -3.80 2.37 5.66
C THR A 158 -4.75 1.52 6.51
N GLU A 159 -4.44 1.41 7.77
CA GLU A 159 -5.33 0.76 8.74
C GLU A 159 -6.68 1.46 8.86
N ARG A 160 -6.76 2.76 8.54
CA ARG A 160 -7.97 3.60 8.72
C ARG A 160 -8.81 3.73 7.48
N CYS A 161 -8.15 3.80 6.32
CA CYS A 161 -8.84 4.12 5.08
C CYS A 161 -8.07 3.67 3.85
N VAL A 162 -8.80 3.61 2.73
CA VAL A 162 -8.25 3.54 1.38
C VAL A 162 -8.56 4.85 0.67
N ILE A 163 -7.52 5.49 0.17
CA ILE A 163 -7.62 6.68 -0.68
C ILE A 163 -7.19 6.31 -2.09
N ALA A 164 -7.98 6.62 -3.10
CA ALA A 164 -7.62 6.49 -4.51
C ALA A 164 -7.19 7.86 -5.06
N ARG A 165 -6.25 7.87 -6.01
CA ARG A 165 -5.91 9.06 -6.78
C ARG A 165 -6.43 8.92 -8.21
N ASP A 166 -7.40 9.73 -8.59
CA ASP A 166 -7.95 9.81 -9.93
C ASP A 166 -7.78 11.23 -10.52
N GLU A 167 -8.36 11.50 -11.68
CA GLU A 167 -8.27 12.80 -12.34
C GLU A 167 -8.81 13.97 -11.49
N ARG A 168 -9.73 13.71 -10.57
CA ARG A 168 -10.34 14.71 -9.68
C ARG A 168 -9.41 15.10 -8.51
N GLY A 169 -8.58 14.15 -8.05
CA GLY A 169 -7.72 14.31 -6.88
C GLY A 169 -7.63 13.06 -6.01
N MET A 170 -7.29 13.25 -4.74
CA MET A 170 -7.27 12.20 -3.72
C MET A 170 -8.71 11.98 -3.24
N VAL A 171 -9.25 10.79 -3.43
CA VAL A 171 -10.64 10.41 -3.10
C VAL A 171 -10.67 9.39 -1.99
N LEU A 172 -11.39 9.66 -0.91
CA LEU A 172 -11.58 8.73 0.21
C LEU A 172 -12.59 7.65 -0.19
N GLU A 173 -12.09 6.47 -0.58
CA GLU A 173 -12.91 5.37 -1.11
C GLU A 173 -13.50 4.49 -0.01
N GLU A 174 -12.68 4.14 0.99
CA GLU A 174 -13.09 3.23 2.05
C GLU A 174 -12.60 3.71 3.42
N VAL A 175 -13.34 3.37 4.47
CA VAL A 175 -12.96 3.61 5.87
C VAL A 175 -13.13 2.35 6.71
N ALA A 176 -12.25 2.17 7.68
CA ALA A 176 -12.31 1.07 8.62
C ALA A 176 -13.51 1.21 9.57
N PRO A 177 -14.14 0.09 9.98
CA PRO A 177 -15.13 0.11 11.05
C PRO A 177 -14.54 0.74 12.32
N GLY A 178 -15.27 1.67 12.93
CA GLY A 178 -14.87 2.37 14.17
C GLY A 178 -14.14 3.68 13.95
N VAL A 179 -13.71 4.00 12.74
CA VAL A 179 -13.03 5.27 12.40
C VAL A 179 -14.02 6.42 12.29
N ASP A 180 -13.74 7.53 12.97
CA ASP A 180 -14.40 8.82 12.77
C ASP A 180 -13.67 9.61 11.67
N ILE A 181 -14.37 9.90 10.58
CA ILE A 181 -13.77 10.55 9.41
C ILE A 181 -13.17 11.91 9.78
N GLN A 182 -13.86 12.72 10.59
CA GLN A 182 -13.35 14.04 10.95
C GLN A 182 -12.11 13.93 11.84
N LYS A 183 -12.24 13.22 12.95
CA LYS A 183 -11.19 13.15 13.98
C LYS A 183 -9.99 12.33 13.54
N ASP A 184 -10.25 11.12 12.97
CA ASP A 184 -9.22 10.12 12.76
C ASP A 184 -8.60 10.19 11.35
N ILE A 185 -9.23 10.93 10.41
CA ILE A 185 -8.72 11.13 9.04
C ILE A 185 -8.46 12.61 8.77
N LEU A 186 -9.49 13.46 8.70
CA LEU A 186 -9.35 14.84 8.25
C LEU A 186 -8.45 15.68 9.17
N ASP A 187 -8.59 15.55 10.47
CA ASP A 187 -7.76 16.27 11.46
C ASP A 187 -6.31 15.77 11.47
N GLN A 188 -6.05 14.56 10.94
CA GLN A 188 -4.73 13.93 10.87
C GLN A 188 -4.03 14.12 9.51
N MET A 189 -4.66 14.83 8.57
CA MET A 189 -4.07 15.23 7.28
C MET A 189 -3.78 16.73 7.25
N GLU A 190 -2.94 17.17 6.33
CA GLU A 190 -2.71 18.60 6.06
C GLU A 190 -3.58 19.14 4.91
N PHE A 191 -4.38 18.29 4.27
CA PHE A 191 -5.34 18.61 3.22
C PHE A 191 -6.57 17.73 3.37
N ALA A 192 -7.66 18.10 2.71
CA ALA A 192 -8.88 17.30 2.72
C ALA A 192 -9.00 16.49 1.42
N PRO A 193 -9.14 15.16 1.49
CA PRO A 193 -9.48 14.37 0.32
C PRO A 193 -10.92 14.64 -0.12
N ILE A 194 -11.23 14.30 -1.36
CA ILE A 194 -12.60 14.33 -1.87
C ILE A 194 -13.38 13.21 -1.17
N ILE A 195 -14.49 13.56 -0.55
CA ILE A 195 -15.43 12.60 0.02
C ILE A 195 -16.51 12.35 -1.03
N PRO A 196 -16.74 11.09 -1.47
CA PRO A 196 -17.80 10.77 -2.43
C PRO A 196 -19.19 11.17 -1.94
N GLU A 197 -20.08 11.45 -2.87
CA GLU A 197 -21.49 11.66 -2.54
C GLU A 197 -22.07 10.37 -1.91
N GLY A 198 -22.64 10.48 -0.72
CA GLY A 198 -23.09 9.32 0.08
C GLY A 198 -22.03 8.77 1.04
N GLY A 199 -20.82 9.33 1.07
CA GLY A 199 -19.71 8.94 1.93
C GLY A 199 -18.87 7.80 1.37
N PRO A 200 -17.70 7.50 2.00
CA PRO A 200 -16.87 6.37 1.65
C PRO A 200 -17.54 5.05 2.04
N LYS A 201 -17.16 3.95 1.39
CA LYS A 201 -17.59 2.61 1.77
C LYS A 201 -16.95 2.18 3.08
N LEU A 202 -17.57 1.25 3.79
CA LEU A 202 -16.88 0.54 4.87
C LEU A 202 -15.97 -0.53 4.28
N MET A 203 -14.78 -0.68 4.85
CA MET A 203 -13.94 -1.83 4.58
C MET A 203 -14.66 -3.12 4.99
N PRO A 204 -14.36 -4.26 4.35
CA PRO A 204 -14.94 -5.55 4.75
C PRO A 204 -14.70 -5.82 6.24
N ALA A 205 -15.78 -6.10 6.98
CA ALA A 205 -15.70 -6.29 8.44
C ALA A 205 -14.81 -7.48 8.82
N GLU A 206 -14.74 -8.47 7.94
CA GLU A 206 -13.99 -9.71 8.12
C GLU A 206 -12.49 -9.49 8.31
N ILE A 207 -11.92 -8.41 7.76
CA ILE A 207 -10.49 -8.08 7.96
C ILE A 207 -10.19 -7.49 9.34
N PHE A 208 -11.23 -7.17 10.13
CA PHE A 208 -11.13 -6.67 11.50
C PHE A 208 -11.54 -7.73 12.54
N GLU A 209 -11.54 -9.00 12.17
CA GLU A 209 -11.73 -10.14 13.05
C GLU A 209 -10.37 -10.77 13.39
N GLU A 210 -10.28 -11.47 14.54
CA GLU A 210 -9.04 -12.14 14.95
C GLU A 210 -8.62 -13.24 13.98
N VAL A 211 -9.61 -13.88 13.37
CA VAL A 211 -9.44 -14.85 12.29
C VAL A 211 -10.32 -14.40 11.14
N TRP A 212 -9.77 -14.27 9.95
CA TRP A 212 -10.56 -13.91 8.78
C TRP A 212 -11.72 -14.87 8.58
N GLY A 213 -12.95 -14.36 8.71
CA GLY A 213 -14.17 -15.15 8.62
C GLY A 213 -14.45 -15.70 7.22
N ASN A 214 -15.44 -16.61 7.13
CA ASN A 214 -15.98 -17.12 5.86
C ASN A 214 -14.96 -17.82 4.91
N GLY A 215 -13.91 -18.43 5.45
CA GLY A 215 -12.91 -19.16 4.65
C GLY A 215 -11.74 -18.31 4.15
N GLY A 216 -11.56 -17.11 4.72
CA GLY A 216 -10.40 -16.27 4.51
C GLY A 216 -10.31 -15.61 3.13
N LEU A 217 -9.13 -15.13 2.77
CA LEU A 217 -8.85 -14.53 1.48
C LEU A 217 -9.08 -15.52 0.33
N LYS A 218 -8.78 -16.80 0.53
CA LYS A 218 -8.97 -17.85 -0.48
C LYS A 218 -10.42 -17.94 -0.95
N ALA A 219 -11.39 -17.89 -0.04
CA ALA A 219 -12.81 -17.94 -0.40
C ALA A 219 -13.24 -16.71 -1.23
N VAL A 220 -12.70 -15.53 -0.91
CA VAL A 220 -12.94 -14.29 -1.68
C VAL A 220 -12.34 -14.40 -3.08
N TRP A 221 -11.14 -14.99 -3.16
CA TRP A 221 -10.42 -15.20 -4.42
C TRP A 221 -11.20 -16.16 -5.33
N ASP A 222 -11.51 -17.35 -4.84
CA ASP A 222 -12.25 -18.38 -5.60
C ASP A 222 -13.62 -17.87 -6.08
N ALA A 223 -14.30 -17.05 -5.30
CA ALA A 223 -15.57 -16.44 -5.67
C ALA A 223 -15.45 -15.40 -6.81
N LYS A 224 -14.27 -14.82 -7.01
CA LYS A 224 -14.01 -13.90 -8.14
C LYS A 224 -13.66 -14.64 -9.43
N GLU A 225 -12.93 -15.73 -9.33
CA GLU A 225 -12.58 -16.56 -10.50
C GLU A 225 -13.79 -17.30 -11.07
N ALA A 226 -14.81 -17.58 -10.25
CA ALA A 226 -16.05 -18.24 -10.66
C ALA A 226 -17.03 -17.34 -11.43
N LYS A 227 -16.73 -16.06 -11.61
CA LYS A 227 -17.53 -15.05 -12.34
C LYS A 227 -16.94 -14.71 -13.69
#